data_5600f510a6c4bd98edb11b2fe4bb9de5
#
_entry.id   5600f510a6c4bd98edb11b2fe4bb9de5
#
_cell.length_a   1.000
_cell.length_b   1.000
_cell.length_c   1.000
_cell.angle_alpha   90.00
_cell.angle_beta   90.00
_cell.angle_gamma   90.00
#
_symmetry.space_group_name_H-M   'P 1'
#
loop_
_entity.id
_entity.type
_entity.pdbx_description
1 polymer ?
#
loop_
_entity_poly.entity_id
_entity_poly.type
_entity_poly.pdbx_seq_one_letter_code
_entity_poly.pdbx_strand_id
1 'polypeptide(L)'
;MLDSLLPEGFRDEVSKQAAIEHKYLNIIIKLFQTHGYELVKTPLIEFTNQFNSKNTLNIKVRKNKENLSVRDDITMQIARLASARLSKKKRPLKLCYYGEVVREKGSI
;
A
#
# COMPACT_ATOMS: atom_id res chain seq x y z
N MET A 1 -16.86 14.66 -21.22
CA MET A 1 -17.39 13.48 -20.52
C MET A 1 -16.82 13.41 -19.11
N LEU A 2 -17.66 13.06 -18.18
CA LEU A 2 -17.24 13.01 -16.77
C LEU A 2 -16.12 11.99 -16.52
N ASP A 3 -16.13 10.90 -17.29
CA ASP A 3 -15.11 9.86 -17.16
C ASP A 3 -13.71 10.35 -17.50
N SER A 4 -13.58 11.41 -18.30
CA SER A 4 -12.27 11.94 -18.67
C SER A 4 -11.62 12.75 -17.57
N LEU A 5 -12.31 13.01 -16.46
CA LEU A 5 -11.76 13.75 -15.33
C LEU A 5 -10.85 12.89 -14.46
N LEU A 6 -10.87 11.58 -14.64
CA LEU A 6 -10.03 10.67 -13.86
C LEU A 6 -9.13 9.84 -14.79
N PRO A 7 -7.95 9.48 -14.34
CA PRO A 7 -7.12 8.55 -15.08
C PRO A 7 -7.83 7.22 -15.28
N GLU A 8 -7.50 6.54 -16.37
CA GLU A 8 -8.07 5.24 -16.66
C GLU A 8 -7.79 4.25 -15.51
N GLY A 9 -8.80 3.52 -15.11
CA GLY A 9 -8.70 2.54 -14.03
C GLY A 9 -8.91 3.10 -12.64
N PHE A 10 -9.09 4.41 -12.52
CA PHE A 10 -9.35 5.06 -11.24
C PHE A 10 -10.78 5.55 -11.16
N ARG A 11 -11.33 5.54 -9.98
CA ARG A 11 -12.69 5.99 -9.74
C ARG A 11 -12.84 6.58 -8.35
N ASP A 12 -13.82 7.43 -8.21
CA ASP A 12 -14.22 7.93 -6.90
C ASP A 12 -15.12 6.90 -6.21
N GLU A 13 -14.92 6.75 -4.93
CA GLU A 13 -15.81 5.98 -4.07
C GLU A 13 -16.58 6.97 -3.21
N VAL A 14 -17.89 6.99 -3.33
CA VAL A 14 -18.72 7.99 -2.64
C VAL A 14 -19.84 7.36 -1.85
N SER A 15 -20.32 8.11 -0.86
CA SER A 15 -21.54 7.83 -0.12
C SER A 15 -21.59 6.41 0.46
N LYS A 16 -22.58 5.65 0.05
CA LYS A 16 -22.85 4.34 0.59
C LYS A 16 -21.70 3.35 0.41
N GLN A 17 -21.08 3.34 -0.77
CA GLN A 17 -19.97 2.42 -1.03
C GLN A 17 -18.76 2.71 -0.17
N ALA A 18 -18.39 3.98 -0.05
CA ALA A 18 -17.26 4.37 0.78
C ALA A 18 -17.51 4.03 2.25
N ALA A 19 -18.74 4.26 2.73
CA ALA A 19 -19.10 3.93 4.12
C ALA A 19 -19.05 2.44 4.39
N ILE A 20 -19.53 1.62 3.45
CA ILE A 20 -19.50 0.17 3.59
C ILE A 20 -18.08 -0.34 3.63
N GLU A 21 -17.23 0.12 2.73
CA GLU A 21 -15.82 -0.27 2.68
C GLU A 21 -15.11 0.06 4.00
N HIS A 22 -15.32 1.27 4.50
CA HIS A 22 -14.74 1.71 5.77
C HIS A 22 -15.21 0.83 6.94
N LYS A 23 -16.48 0.50 6.98
CA LYS A 23 -17.06 -0.35 8.01
C LYS A 23 -16.42 -1.74 8.02
N TYR A 24 -16.33 -2.38 6.87
CA TYR A 24 -15.77 -3.72 6.78
C TYR A 24 -14.27 -3.74 7.09
N LEU A 25 -13.55 -2.72 6.64
CA LEU A 25 -12.13 -2.59 6.93
C LEU A 25 -11.89 -2.52 8.44
N ASN A 26 -12.69 -1.72 9.14
CA ASN A 26 -12.59 -1.62 10.61
C ASN A 26 -12.88 -2.94 11.30
N ILE A 27 -13.87 -3.68 10.83
CA ILE A 27 -14.22 -4.98 11.40
C ILE A 27 -13.05 -5.95 11.23
N ILE A 28 -12.46 -6.00 10.05
CA ILE A 28 -11.35 -6.91 9.77
C ILE A 28 -10.13 -6.55 10.61
N ILE A 29 -9.79 -5.27 10.70
CA ILE A 29 -8.65 -4.82 11.49
C ILE A 29 -8.84 -5.17 12.97
N LYS A 30 -10.03 -4.92 13.51
CA LYS A 30 -10.33 -5.27 14.90
C LYS A 30 -10.20 -6.77 15.15
N LEU A 31 -10.61 -7.58 14.20
CA LEU A 31 -10.46 -9.03 14.29
C LEU A 31 -8.99 -9.42 14.39
N PHE A 32 -8.14 -8.87 13.56
CA PHE A 32 -6.70 -9.11 13.64
C PHE A 32 -6.13 -8.68 14.99
N GLN A 33 -6.50 -7.48 15.44
CA GLN A 33 -6.00 -6.96 16.71
C GLN A 33 -6.43 -7.84 17.91
N THR A 34 -7.65 -8.39 17.85
CA THR A 34 -8.13 -9.32 18.87
C THR A 34 -7.25 -10.57 18.96
N HIS A 35 -6.62 -10.97 17.85
CA HIS A 35 -5.71 -12.12 17.82
C HIS A 35 -4.24 -11.72 18.02
N GLY A 36 -3.99 -10.53 18.52
CA GLY A 36 -2.64 -10.09 18.87
C GLY A 36 -1.84 -9.50 17.72
N TYR A 37 -2.46 -9.18 16.59
CA TYR A 37 -1.78 -8.52 15.49
C TYR A 37 -1.72 -7.01 15.74
N GLU A 38 -0.57 -6.43 15.44
CA GLU A 38 -0.37 -4.99 15.53
C GLU A 38 -0.55 -4.36 14.15
N LEU A 39 -1.33 -3.28 14.10
CA LEU A 39 -1.52 -2.56 12.85
C LEU A 39 -0.29 -1.70 12.56
N VAL A 40 0.23 -1.83 11.36
CA VAL A 40 1.34 -1.00 10.87
C VAL A 40 0.96 -0.37 9.54
N LYS A 41 1.60 0.75 9.24
CA LYS A 41 1.38 1.46 7.98
C LYS A 41 2.74 1.77 7.36
N THR A 42 2.82 1.64 6.06
CA THR A 42 4.03 1.97 5.30
C THR A 42 3.70 3.02 4.23
N PRO A 43 4.70 3.75 3.73
CA PRO A 43 4.44 4.82 2.78
C PRO A 43 3.95 4.33 1.42
N LEU A 44 3.12 5.14 0.79
CA LEU A 44 2.67 4.90 -0.57
C LEU A 44 3.81 5.03 -1.59
N ILE A 45 4.73 5.95 -1.34
CA ILE A 45 5.87 6.25 -2.22
C ILE A 45 7.11 5.60 -1.63
N GLU A 46 7.89 4.94 -2.47
CA GLU A 46 9.10 4.23 -2.06
C GLU A 46 10.23 4.43 -3.06
N PHE A 47 11.44 4.10 -2.65
CA PHE A 47 12.54 4.01 -3.62
C PHE A 47 12.31 2.81 -4.53
N THR A 48 12.54 2.99 -5.81
CA THR A 48 12.49 1.88 -6.76
C THR A 48 13.57 0.87 -6.39
N ASN A 49 13.22 -0.40 -6.37
CA ASN A 49 14.12 -1.47 -5.97
C ASN A 49 14.03 -2.67 -6.92
N GLN A 50 14.90 -3.65 -6.69
CA GLN A 50 14.98 -4.83 -7.55
C GLN A 50 13.73 -5.73 -7.53
N PHE A 51 12.88 -5.56 -6.53
CA PHE A 51 11.66 -6.36 -6.40
C PHE A 51 10.46 -5.73 -7.10
N ASN A 52 10.60 -4.51 -7.60
CA ASN A 52 9.53 -3.87 -8.35
C ASN A 52 9.30 -4.60 -9.66
N SER A 53 8.03 -4.79 -10.00
CA SER A 53 7.66 -5.41 -11.26
C SER A 53 7.79 -4.41 -12.41
N LYS A 54 7.71 -4.91 -13.63
CA LYS A 54 7.68 -4.03 -14.81
C LYS A 54 6.42 -3.19 -14.89
N ASN A 55 5.41 -3.51 -14.08
CA ASN A 55 4.16 -2.76 -14.00
C ASN A 55 4.18 -1.68 -12.91
N THR A 56 5.33 -1.47 -12.28
CA THR A 56 5.49 -0.45 -11.25
C THR A 56 5.41 0.95 -11.86
N LEU A 57 4.63 1.81 -11.23
CA LEU A 57 4.49 3.19 -11.66
C LEU A 57 5.63 4.03 -11.08
N ASN A 58 6.47 4.58 -11.94
CA ASN A 58 7.62 5.40 -11.55
C ASN A 58 7.24 6.87 -11.43
N ILE A 59 7.91 7.57 -10.52
CA ILE A 59 7.68 8.98 -10.27
C ILE A 59 8.94 9.77 -10.62
N LYS A 60 8.77 10.87 -11.34
CA LYS A 60 9.85 11.80 -11.61
C LYS A 60 9.78 12.95 -10.63
N VAL A 61 10.87 13.17 -9.91
CA VAL A 61 10.98 14.27 -8.97
C VAL A 61 12.14 15.16 -9.40
N ARG A 62 11.85 16.46 -9.53
CA ARG A 62 12.76 17.43 -10.13
C ARG A 62 14.15 17.49 -9.50
N LYS A 63 14.23 17.41 -8.19
CA LYS A 63 15.50 17.57 -7.44
C LYS A 63 16.05 16.27 -6.88
N ASN A 64 15.35 15.19 -7.04
CA ASN A 64 15.75 13.92 -6.46
C ASN A 64 16.44 13.09 -7.53
N LYS A 65 17.68 12.70 -7.28
CA LYS A 65 18.44 11.85 -8.17
C LYS A 65 18.06 10.38 -8.02
N GLU A 66 17.30 10.06 -7.00
CA GLU A 66 16.90 8.70 -6.74
C GLU A 66 15.61 8.36 -7.47
N ASN A 67 15.47 7.12 -7.86
CA ASN A 67 14.27 6.65 -8.53
C ASN A 67 13.19 6.36 -7.50
N LEU A 68 12.05 7.00 -7.66
CA LEU A 68 10.89 6.79 -6.79
C LEU A 68 9.78 6.08 -7.53
N SER A 69 8.98 5.36 -6.79
CA SER A 69 7.84 4.60 -7.34
C SER A 69 6.64 4.69 -6.42
N VAL A 70 5.46 4.52 -6.99
CA VAL A 70 4.26 4.22 -6.21
C VAL A 70 4.27 2.72 -5.93
N ARG A 71 4.07 2.33 -4.69
CA ARG A 71 4.13 0.91 -4.33
C ARG A 71 3.12 0.10 -5.12
N ASP A 72 3.55 -1.07 -5.58
CA ASP A 72 2.70 -2.03 -6.28
C ASP A 72 2.40 -3.26 -5.41
N ASP A 73 3.05 -3.35 -4.25
CA ASP A 73 2.84 -4.41 -3.26
C ASP A 73 3.28 -3.87 -1.90
N ILE A 74 2.58 -4.27 -0.86
CA ILE A 74 2.89 -3.84 0.51
C ILE A 74 3.80 -4.84 1.21
N THR A 75 3.74 -6.11 0.85
CA THR A 75 4.44 -7.18 1.54
C THR A 75 5.94 -6.93 1.69
N MET A 76 6.61 -6.48 0.63
CA MET A 76 8.04 -6.20 0.69
C MET A 76 8.36 -5.01 1.59
N GLN A 77 7.47 -4.04 1.68
CA GLN A 77 7.62 -2.92 2.61
C GLN A 77 7.54 -3.41 4.06
N ILE A 78 6.68 -4.36 4.33
CA ILE A 78 6.55 -4.94 5.67
C ILE A 78 7.80 -5.75 6.02
N ALA A 79 8.35 -6.48 5.07
CA ALA A 79 9.62 -7.19 5.27
C ALA A 79 10.75 -6.23 5.62
N ARG A 80 10.84 -5.10 4.93
CA ARG A 80 11.81 -4.03 5.22
C ARG A 80 11.61 -3.48 6.63
N LEU A 81 10.37 -3.17 6.99
CA LEU A 81 10.03 -2.64 8.31
C LEU A 81 10.44 -3.63 9.41
N ALA A 82 10.14 -4.91 9.22
CA ALA A 82 10.46 -5.95 10.18
C ALA A 82 11.96 -6.13 10.37
N SER A 83 12.73 -6.04 9.29
CA SER A 83 14.19 -6.23 9.37
C SER A 83 14.95 -4.97 9.76
N ALA A 84 14.34 -3.80 9.66
CA ALA A 84 14.98 -2.53 10.00
C ALA A 84 14.45 -1.97 11.31
N ARG A 85 13.35 -1.22 11.27
CA ARG A 85 12.83 -0.52 12.44
C ARG A 85 12.39 -1.46 13.55
N LEU A 86 11.86 -2.62 13.22
CA LEU A 86 11.40 -3.61 14.18
C LEU A 86 12.41 -4.74 14.42
N SER A 87 13.65 -4.55 14.01
CA SER A 87 14.68 -5.60 14.09
C SER A 87 14.93 -6.10 15.51
N LYS A 88 14.78 -5.23 16.51
CA LYS A 88 15.02 -5.58 17.91
C LYS A 88 13.77 -6.01 18.66
N LYS A 89 12.62 -6.00 18.01
CA LYS A 89 11.40 -6.48 18.65
C LYS A 89 11.41 -7.99 18.79
N LYS A 90 10.84 -8.47 19.88
CA LYS A 90 10.73 -9.90 20.13
C LYS A 90 9.95 -10.60 19.05
N ARG A 91 10.46 -11.74 18.60
CA ARG A 91 9.81 -12.60 17.62
C ARG A 91 8.90 -13.62 18.30
N PRO A 92 7.86 -14.12 17.63
CA PRO A 92 7.45 -13.75 16.28
C PRO A 92 6.75 -12.40 16.24
N LEU A 93 6.85 -11.70 15.12
CA LEU A 93 6.08 -10.50 14.85
C LEU A 93 4.74 -10.89 14.25
N LYS A 94 3.68 -10.32 14.79
CA LYS A 94 2.32 -10.45 14.23
C LYS A 94 1.87 -9.07 13.78
N LEU A 95 1.91 -8.85 12.47
CA LEU A 95 1.63 -7.54 11.90
C LEU A 95 0.45 -7.66 10.94
N CYS A 96 -0.44 -6.68 10.98
CA CYS A 96 -1.47 -6.53 9.97
C CYS A 96 -1.36 -5.16 9.32
N TYR A 97 -1.78 -5.06 8.09
CA TYR A 97 -1.63 -3.84 7.31
C TYR A 97 -2.65 -3.82 6.18
N TYR A 98 -2.91 -2.62 5.72
CA TYR A 98 -3.73 -2.40 4.54
C TYR A 98 -3.27 -1.13 3.85
N GLY A 99 -3.66 -0.99 2.60
CA GLY A 99 -3.35 0.20 1.85
C GLY A 99 -3.59 -0.01 0.38
N GLU A 100 -3.54 1.08 -0.35
CA GLU A 100 -3.69 1.04 -1.78
C GLU A 100 -2.36 0.72 -2.45
N VAL A 101 -2.43 0.01 -3.55
CA VAL A 101 -1.31 -0.24 -4.44
C VAL A 101 -1.72 0.19 -5.83
N VAL A 102 -0.74 0.60 -6.63
CA VAL A 102 -1.00 1.04 -7.99
C VAL A 102 -0.08 0.28 -8.93
N ARG A 103 -0.67 -0.27 -9.98
CA ARG A 103 0.08 -0.96 -11.02
C ARG A 103 -0.28 -0.38 -12.38
N GLU A 104 0.72 -0.30 -13.23
CA GLU A 104 0.50 0.12 -14.59
C GLU A 104 -0.36 -0.91 -15.31
N LYS A 105 -1.32 -0.43 -16.12
CA LYS A 105 -2.27 -1.28 -16.81
C LYS A 105 -1.60 -2.14 -17.87
N GLY A 106 -2.17 -3.30 -18.12
CA GLY A 106 -1.74 -4.20 -19.17
C GLY A 106 -1.37 -5.58 -18.68
N SER A 107 -1.46 -5.80 -17.39
CA SER A 107 -1.11 -7.06 -16.76
C SER A 107 -2.28 -7.99 -16.55
N ILE A 108 -3.45 -7.60 -16.98
CA ILE A 108 -4.65 -8.43 -16.81
C ILE A 108 -4.82 -9.34 -18.00
#